data_c93834b110629a9db94a1f190a980e4c
#
_entry.id   c93834b110629a9db94a1f190a980e4c
#
_cell.length_a   1.000
_cell.length_b   1.000
_cell.length_c   1.000
_cell.angle_alpha   90.00
_cell.angle_beta   90.00
_cell.angle_gamma   90.00
#
_symmetry.space_group_name_H-M   'P 1'
#
loop_
_entity.id
_entity.type
_entity.pdbx_description
1 polymer ?
#
loop_
_entity_poly.entity_id
_entity_poly.type
_entity_poly.pdbx_seq_one_letter_code
_entity_poly.pdbx_strand_id
1 'polypeptide(L)'
;MAAFKDKKNGSWYVQFRYTDWRGERQQKLKRGFATKKEAQAWEREFLMQKQADVNMSFESFVALYEKDVKPKLKLNTWLSKEHIIRTKILPYFKKRKLSEITARDVIDWQNEIRQHTKSSGESYSPDYLKNVHTQLSCIFNHAIKYYGLQINPAAKAGNMGSEQPKEMLFWTKEEYLKFIDAMMDKPMLYYAFEILYWCGIREGEMLALTPADFDFEKKTLRINKSYQRLQGNDVITTPKTKKSNRVIQMPDFLCDEMQDYFKQLYGLEPDSRIFPLTKHTLKRGMEFGCKASGVKVIRIHDLRHSHVSLLINMGYSAVAIGNRVGHESVEITYRYAHLFPTVQKEMADKLNVERSN
;
A
#
# COMPACT_ATOMS: atom_id res chain seq x y z
N MET A 1 0.94 -43.86 -13.09
CA MET A 1 1.22 -43.64 -11.66
C MET A 1 0.90 -44.93 -10.94
N ALA A 2 1.91 -45.62 -10.41
CA ALA A 2 1.73 -46.89 -9.75
C ALA A 2 1.97 -46.75 -8.25
N ALA A 3 0.89 -46.88 -7.48
CA ALA A 3 0.98 -47.03 -6.03
C ALA A 3 0.87 -48.52 -5.67
N PHE A 4 1.75 -48.98 -4.81
CA PHE A 4 1.92 -50.38 -4.44
C PHE A 4 1.50 -50.60 -2.97
N LYS A 5 0.95 -51.79 -2.67
CA LYS A 5 0.56 -52.16 -1.29
C LYS A 5 1.73 -52.88 -0.63
N ASP A 6 2.16 -52.42 0.52
CA ASP A 6 3.20 -53.08 1.32
C ASP A 6 2.60 -54.34 2.00
N LYS A 7 3.13 -55.50 1.62
CA LYS A 7 2.63 -56.80 2.12
C LYS A 7 2.91 -57.02 3.60
N LYS A 8 3.85 -56.29 4.23
CA LYS A 8 4.24 -56.48 5.62
C LYS A 8 3.32 -55.72 6.60
N ASN A 9 2.86 -54.56 6.24
CA ASN A 9 2.09 -53.68 7.15
C ASN A 9 0.76 -53.17 6.57
N GLY A 10 0.40 -53.57 5.36
CA GLY A 10 -0.86 -53.23 4.70
C GLY A 10 -0.95 -51.78 4.21
N SER A 11 0.07 -50.95 4.44
CA SER A 11 0.10 -49.55 3.99
C SER A 11 0.40 -49.45 2.50
N TRP A 12 0.14 -48.26 1.91
CA TRP A 12 0.49 -48.01 0.51
C TRP A 12 1.77 -47.24 0.41
N TYR A 13 2.50 -47.41 -0.71
CA TYR A 13 3.70 -46.67 -1.04
C TYR A 13 3.75 -46.32 -2.53
N VAL A 14 4.49 -45.28 -2.87
CA VAL A 14 4.83 -44.91 -4.24
C VAL A 14 6.34 -44.95 -4.44
N GLN A 15 6.72 -45.42 -5.61
CA GLN A 15 8.11 -45.45 -6.07
C GLN A 15 8.11 -45.06 -7.56
N PHE A 16 8.79 -43.95 -7.87
CA PHE A 16 8.84 -43.42 -9.23
C PHE A 16 10.16 -42.74 -9.50
N ARG A 17 10.47 -42.58 -10.76
CA ARG A 17 11.65 -41.86 -11.25
C ARG A 17 11.20 -40.49 -11.73
N TYR A 18 12.00 -39.45 -11.44
CA TYR A 18 11.83 -38.10 -11.96
C TYR A 18 13.19 -37.53 -12.37
N THR A 19 13.18 -36.54 -13.25
CA THR A 19 14.39 -35.81 -13.61
C THR A 19 14.47 -34.58 -12.67
N ASP A 20 15.59 -34.41 -11.98
CA ASP A 20 15.79 -33.24 -11.13
C ASP A 20 16.18 -32.02 -11.96
N TRP A 21 16.35 -30.88 -11.28
CA TRP A 21 16.68 -29.60 -11.89
C TRP A 21 18.06 -29.56 -12.59
N ARG A 22 18.94 -30.54 -12.34
CA ARG A 22 20.22 -30.71 -13.00
C ARG A 22 20.10 -31.55 -14.29
N GLY A 23 18.91 -32.05 -14.59
CA GLY A 23 18.70 -32.99 -15.67
C GLY A 23 19.02 -34.43 -15.31
N GLU A 24 19.38 -34.72 -14.04
CA GLU A 24 19.72 -36.04 -13.56
C GLU A 24 18.47 -36.84 -13.20
N ARG A 25 18.47 -38.13 -13.55
CA ARG A 25 17.41 -39.06 -13.19
C ARG A 25 17.52 -39.46 -11.73
N GLN A 26 16.57 -39.06 -10.93
CA GLN A 26 16.44 -39.39 -9.51
C GLN A 26 15.30 -40.38 -9.28
N GLN A 27 15.38 -41.13 -8.17
CA GLN A 27 14.34 -42.05 -7.73
C GLN A 27 13.78 -41.61 -6.38
N LYS A 28 12.47 -41.58 -6.26
CA LYS A 28 11.79 -41.28 -4.99
C LYS A 28 10.94 -42.44 -4.53
N LEU A 29 11.10 -42.80 -3.25
CA LEU A 29 10.28 -43.77 -2.54
C LEU A 29 9.62 -43.07 -1.33
N LYS A 30 8.30 -43.19 -1.18
CA LYS A 30 7.58 -42.74 0.00
C LYS A 30 6.58 -43.83 0.41
N ARG A 31 6.64 -44.22 1.70
CA ARG A 31 5.78 -45.26 2.30
C ARG A 31 4.86 -44.67 3.37
N GLY A 32 3.87 -45.48 3.84
CA GLY A 32 3.06 -45.14 4.99
C GLY A 32 1.75 -44.43 4.67
N PHE A 33 1.24 -44.54 3.44
CA PHE A 33 -0.07 -44.00 3.11
C PHE A 33 -1.19 -44.96 3.49
N ALA A 34 -2.28 -44.42 4.01
CA ALA A 34 -3.46 -45.24 4.42
C ALA A 34 -4.19 -45.79 3.19
N THR A 35 -4.24 -45.04 2.09
CA THR A 35 -4.98 -45.42 0.88
C THR A 35 -4.15 -45.27 -0.39
N LYS A 36 -4.53 -46.03 -1.44
CA LYS A 36 -3.95 -45.88 -2.80
C LYS A 36 -4.15 -44.47 -3.36
N LYS A 37 -5.32 -43.88 -3.11
CA LYS A 37 -5.67 -42.52 -3.58
C LYS A 37 -4.76 -41.46 -2.96
N GLU A 38 -4.47 -41.58 -1.68
CA GLU A 38 -3.60 -40.70 -0.94
C GLU A 38 -2.13 -40.80 -1.44
N ALA A 39 -1.64 -42.02 -1.65
CA ALA A 39 -0.31 -42.26 -2.22
C ALA A 39 -0.18 -41.65 -3.62
N GLN A 40 -1.18 -41.82 -4.48
CA GLN A 40 -1.19 -41.23 -5.83
C GLN A 40 -1.36 -39.70 -5.82
N ALA A 41 -2.13 -39.16 -4.85
CA ALA A 41 -2.26 -37.72 -4.69
C ALA A 41 -0.92 -37.09 -4.28
N TRP A 42 -0.22 -37.72 -3.34
CA TRP A 42 1.12 -37.28 -2.92
C TRP A 42 2.15 -37.36 -4.07
N GLU A 43 2.14 -38.44 -4.88
CA GLU A 43 3.01 -38.55 -6.07
C GLU A 43 2.74 -37.38 -7.04
N ARG A 44 1.46 -37.06 -7.33
CA ARG A 44 1.10 -35.93 -8.18
C ARG A 44 1.58 -34.61 -7.62
N GLU A 45 1.35 -34.39 -6.34
CA GLU A 45 1.79 -33.15 -5.67
C GLU A 45 3.33 -33.04 -5.66
N PHE A 46 4.03 -34.13 -5.37
CA PHE A 46 5.49 -34.17 -5.42
C PHE A 46 6.02 -33.92 -6.84
N LEU A 47 5.43 -34.53 -7.87
CA LEU A 47 5.80 -34.29 -9.26
C LEU A 47 5.45 -32.86 -9.71
N MET A 48 4.32 -32.31 -9.27
CA MET A 48 3.98 -30.91 -9.49
C MET A 48 4.97 -29.97 -8.78
N GLN A 49 5.36 -30.26 -7.55
CA GLN A 49 6.37 -29.50 -6.81
C GLN A 49 7.76 -29.63 -7.43
N LYS A 50 8.08 -30.78 -8.05
CA LYS A 50 9.35 -31.03 -8.74
C LYS A 50 9.32 -30.63 -10.22
N GLN A 51 8.15 -30.64 -10.87
CA GLN A 51 7.91 -29.98 -12.16
C GLN A 51 7.70 -28.48 -12.00
N ALA A 52 7.48 -27.98 -10.77
CA ALA A 52 7.77 -26.61 -10.37
C ALA A 52 9.28 -26.30 -10.41
N ASP A 53 10.00 -27.04 -11.22
CA ASP A 53 11.35 -26.76 -11.60
C ASP A 53 11.35 -25.47 -12.42
N VAL A 54 12.35 -24.63 -12.20
CA VAL A 54 12.61 -23.39 -12.94
C VAL A 54 12.55 -23.49 -14.47
N ASN A 55 12.38 -24.71 -15.02
CA ASN A 55 12.15 -25.02 -16.44
C ASN A 55 10.70 -24.83 -16.91
N MET A 56 9.75 -24.56 -16.00
CA MET A 56 8.38 -24.23 -16.40
C MET A 56 8.28 -22.88 -17.08
N SER A 57 7.17 -22.62 -17.78
CA SER A 57 6.89 -21.31 -18.35
C SER A 57 6.75 -20.26 -17.25
N PHE A 58 7.11 -19.02 -17.54
CA PHE A 58 6.96 -17.90 -16.61
C PHE A 58 5.48 -17.73 -16.17
N GLU A 59 4.52 -17.94 -17.08
CA GLU A 59 3.10 -17.92 -16.76
C GLU A 59 2.70 -18.97 -15.72
N SER A 60 3.19 -20.21 -15.89
CA SER A 60 2.94 -21.29 -14.91
C SER A 60 3.57 -20.97 -13.55
N PHE A 61 4.76 -20.36 -13.55
CA PHE A 61 5.39 -19.92 -12.31
C PHE A 61 4.63 -18.78 -11.63
N VAL A 62 4.11 -17.82 -12.40
CA VAL A 62 3.28 -16.73 -11.84
C VAL A 62 2.04 -17.28 -11.14
N ALA A 63 1.42 -18.35 -11.66
CA ALA A 63 0.28 -18.99 -10.98
C ALA A 63 0.67 -19.60 -9.62
N LEU A 64 1.88 -20.18 -9.50
CA LEU A 64 2.42 -20.66 -8.21
C LEU A 64 2.73 -19.48 -7.27
N TYR A 65 3.38 -18.46 -7.80
CA TYR A 65 3.66 -17.23 -7.06
C TYR A 65 2.38 -16.58 -6.50
N GLU A 66 1.31 -16.54 -7.29
CA GLU A 66 0.00 -16.08 -6.84
C GLU A 66 -0.53 -16.91 -5.67
N LYS A 67 -0.52 -18.25 -5.79
CA LYS A 67 -0.95 -19.17 -4.73
C LYS A 67 -0.19 -18.95 -3.42
N ASP A 68 1.12 -18.70 -3.50
CA ASP A 68 1.99 -18.56 -2.33
C ASP A 68 1.92 -17.18 -1.67
N VAL A 69 1.69 -16.13 -2.46
CA VAL A 69 1.85 -14.73 -2.02
C VAL A 69 0.51 -14.05 -1.74
N LYS A 70 -0.52 -14.31 -2.53
CA LYS A 70 -1.85 -13.69 -2.39
C LYS A 70 -2.45 -13.86 -0.98
N PRO A 71 -2.42 -15.04 -0.34
CA PRO A 71 -2.97 -15.21 1.01
C PRO A 71 -2.27 -14.38 2.09
N LYS A 72 -1.03 -13.96 1.84
CA LYS A 72 -0.18 -13.20 2.79
C LYS A 72 -0.32 -11.69 2.63
N LEU A 73 -1.03 -11.21 1.62
CA LEU A 73 -1.16 -9.80 1.30
C LEU A 73 -2.57 -9.28 1.56
N LYS A 74 -2.67 -8.00 1.93
CA LYS A 74 -3.96 -7.31 1.92
C LYS A 74 -4.49 -7.25 0.48
N LEU A 75 -5.80 -7.40 0.31
CA LEU A 75 -6.46 -7.46 -1.00
C LEU A 75 -6.03 -6.30 -1.93
N ASN A 76 -6.03 -5.07 -1.45
CA ASN A 76 -5.62 -3.91 -2.26
C ASN A 76 -4.17 -4.01 -2.77
N THR A 77 -3.27 -4.51 -1.92
CA THR A 77 -1.85 -4.73 -2.31
C THR A 77 -1.76 -5.80 -3.39
N TRP A 78 -2.54 -6.88 -3.24
CA TRP A 78 -2.57 -7.94 -4.24
C TRP A 78 -3.14 -7.44 -5.58
N LEU A 79 -4.28 -6.76 -5.57
CA LEU A 79 -4.91 -6.24 -6.79
C LEU A 79 -3.99 -5.31 -7.59
N SER A 80 -3.25 -4.44 -6.90
CA SER A 80 -2.27 -3.57 -7.55
C SER A 80 -1.11 -4.35 -8.16
N LYS A 81 -0.61 -5.37 -7.44
CA LYS A 81 0.45 -6.27 -7.91
C LYS A 81 -0.04 -7.10 -9.08
N GLU A 82 -1.20 -7.73 -8.99
CA GLU A 82 -1.83 -8.53 -10.02
C GLU A 82 -2.02 -7.73 -11.32
N HIS A 83 -2.53 -6.50 -11.21
CA HIS A 83 -2.68 -5.62 -12.37
C HIS A 83 -1.37 -5.42 -13.12
N ILE A 84 -0.28 -5.10 -12.41
CA ILE A 84 1.03 -4.93 -13.03
C ILE A 84 1.52 -6.24 -13.67
N ILE A 85 1.39 -7.35 -12.97
CA ILE A 85 1.81 -8.67 -13.49
C ILE A 85 1.07 -8.98 -14.77
N ARG A 86 -0.26 -8.87 -14.78
CA ARG A 86 -1.11 -9.22 -15.93
C ARG A 86 -0.95 -8.28 -17.12
N THR A 87 -0.75 -6.97 -16.88
CA THR A 87 -0.76 -5.95 -17.95
C THR A 87 0.64 -5.56 -18.45
N LYS A 88 1.70 -5.76 -17.65
CA LYS A 88 3.06 -5.27 -17.97
C LYS A 88 4.10 -6.37 -18.03
N ILE A 89 3.94 -7.46 -17.29
CA ILE A 89 4.96 -8.50 -17.17
C ILE A 89 4.59 -9.74 -18.01
N LEU A 90 3.41 -10.31 -17.78
CA LEU A 90 2.97 -11.50 -18.50
C LEU A 90 2.93 -11.34 -20.02
N PRO A 91 2.47 -10.22 -20.62
CA PRO A 91 2.46 -10.08 -22.07
C PRO A 91 3.81 -10.35 -22.74
N TYR A 92 4.90 -10.00 -22.05
CA TYR A 92 6.26 -10.18 -22.56
C TYR A 92 6.87 -11.54 -22.22
N PHE A 93 6.75 -12.00 -20.97
CA PHE A 93 7.49 -13.16 -20.46
C PHE A 93 6.71 -14.47 -20.46
N LYS A 94 5.39 -14.50 -20.60
CA LYS A 94 4.53 -15.66 -20.31
C LYS A 94 4.96 -16.98 -20.94
N LYS A 95 5.45 -16.95 -22.20
CA LYS A 95 5.83 -18.15 -22.96
C LYS A 95 7.28 -18.58 -22.73
N ARG A 96 8.11 -17.76 -22.08
CA ARG A 96 9.52 -18.07 -21.84
C ARG A 96 9.64 -19.00 -20.63
N LYS A 97 10.62 -19.90 -20.66
CA LYS A 97 10.96 -20.66 -19.45
C LYS A 97 11.62 -19.75 -18.43
N LEU A 98 11.26 -19.91 -17.15
CA LEU A 98 11.77 -19.07 -16.08
C LEU A 98 13.30 -19.10 -15.99
N SER A 99 13.91 -20.29 -16.18
CA SER A 99 15.36 -20.51 -16.14
C SER A 99 16.12 -19.89 -17.32
N GLU A 100 15.44 -19.64 -18.44
CA GLU A 100 16.06 -19.13 -19.67
C GLU A 100 16.00 -17.59 -19.76
N ILE A 101 15.26 -16.93 -18.86
CA ILE A 101 15.16 -15.47 -18.86
C ILE A 101 16.47 -14.86 -18.36
N THR A 102 17.12 -14.08 -19.23
CA THR A 102 18.39 -13.43 -18.96
C THR A 102 18.22 -11.96 -18.56
N ALA A 103 19.28 -11.33 -18.04
CA ALA A 103 19.29 -9.89 -17.79
C ALA A 103 19.10 -9.08 -19.10
N ARG A 104 19.55 -9.62 -20.23
CA ARG A 104 19.35 -8.97 -21.55
C ARG A 104 17.87 -8.93 -21.92
N ASP A 105 17.13 -10.02 -21.72
CA ASP A 105 15.69 -10.07 -21.96
C ASP A 105 14.94 -9.05 -21.07
N VAL A 106 15.40 -8.86 -19.83
CA VAL A 106 14.81 -7.86 -18.93
C VAL A 106 15.10 -6.44 -19.43
N ILE A 107 16.31 -6.16 -19.93
CA ILE A 107 16.66 -4.84 -20.51
C ILE A 107 15.79 -4.56 -21.74
N ASP A 108 15.61 -5.54 -22.62
CA ASP A 108 14.77 -5.39 -23.81
C ASP A 108 13.32 -5.11 -23.45
N TRP A 109 12.77 -5.84 -22.45
CA TRP A 109 11.45 -5.55 -21.89
C TRP A 109 11.35 -4.16 -21.24
N GLN A 110 12.37 -3.72 -20.51
CA GLN A 110 12.40 -2.37 -19.92
C GLN A 110 12.33 -1.28 -21.00
N ASN A 111 13.07 -1.49 -22.12
CA ASN A 111 13.06 -0.54 -23.25
C ASN A 111 11.68 -0.49 -23.91
N GLU A 112 11.03 -1.64 -24.10
CA GLU A 112 9.65 -1.69 -24.61
C GLU A 112 8.67 -0.95 -23.71
N ILE A 113 8.73 -1.20 -22.38
CA ILE A 113 7.84 -0.53 -21.41
C ILE A 113 8.07 0.99 -21.36
N ARG A 114 9.33 1.46 -21.52
CA ARG A 114 9.65 2.90 -21.56
C ARG A 114 9.11 3.59 -22.80
N GLN A 115 9.09 2.90 -23.92
CA GLN A 115 8.52 3.42 -25.18
C GLN A 115 7.01 3.45 -25.19
N HIS A 116 6.38 2.65 -24.31
CA HIS A 116 4.93 2.55 -24.26
C HIS A 116 4.31 3.81 -23.65
N THR A 117 3.42 4.45 -24.39
CA THR A 117 2.64 5.59 -23.92
C THR A 117 1.29 5.13 -23.36
N LYS A 118 0.78 5.87 -22.39
CA LYS A 118 -0.59 5.69 -21.89
C LYS A 118 -1.60 6.06 -22.99
N SER A 119 -2.86 5.67 -22.79
CA SER A 119 -3.96 6.14 -23.67
C SER A 119 -4.10 7.67 -23.74
N SER A 120 -3.55 8.40 -22.75
CA SER A 120 -3.45 9.86 -22.75
C SER A 120 -2.30 10.41 -23.59
N GLY A 121 -1.46 9.58 -24.22
CA GLY A 121 -0.25 9.99 -24.94
C GLY A 121 0.98 10.28 -24.06
N GLU A 122 0.85 10.20 -22.72
CA GLU A 122 1.94 10.45 -21.78
C GLU A 122 2.79 9.21 -21.53
N SER A 123 4.07 9.40 -21.29
CA SER A 123 4.98 8.34 -20.80
C SER A 123 4.67 7.94 -19.36
N TYR A 124 5.11 6.74 -18.94
CA TYR A 124 5.03 6.33 -17.55
C TYR A 124 5.99 7.14 -16.68
N SER A 125 5.55 7.49 -15.45
CA SER A 125 6.41 8.17 -14.48
C SER A 125 7.56 7.27 -14.02
N PRO A 126 8.74 7.85 -13.66
CA PRO A 126 9.87 7.08 -13.12
C PRO A 126 9.50 6.21 -11.91
N ASP A 127 8.66 6.71 -11.00
CA ASP A 127 8.16 5.94 -9.83
C ASP A 127 7.33 4.72 -10.25
N TYR A 128 6.47 4.89 -11.28
CA TYR A 128 5.68 3.77 -11.80
C TYR A 128 6.56 2.72 -12.45
N LEU A 129 7.52 3.14 -13.27
CA LEU A 129 8.50 2.24 -13.90
C LEU A 129 9.31 1.47 -12.86
N LYS A 130 9.75 2.17 -11.78
CA LYS A 130 10.41 1.53 -10.64
C LYS A 130 9.54 0.46 -10.00
N ASN A 131 8.26 0.77 -9.78
CA ASN A 131 7.31 -0.19 -9.20
C ASN A 131 7.09 -1.41 -10.11
N VAL A 132 6.90 -1.20 -11.42
CA VAL A 132 6.72 -2.28 -12.40
C VAL A 132 7.93 -3.23 -12.39
N HIS A 133 9.15 -2.69 -12.43
CA HIS A 133 10.37 -3.49 -12.34
C HIS A 133 10.47 -4.25 -11.01
N THR A 134 10.13 -3.59 -9.90
CA THR A 134 10.16 -4.21 -8.56
C THR A 134 9.23 -5.42 -8.49
N GLN A 135 8.05 -5.38 -9.16
CA GLN A 135 7.16 -6.55 -9.19
C GLN A 135 7.80 -7.74 -9.92
N LEU A 136 8.48 -7.51 -11.04
CA LEU A 136 9.21 -8.56 -11.75
C LEU A 136 10.34 -9.14 -10.87
N SER A 137 11.13 -8.27 -10.25
CA SER A 137 12.21 -8.68 -9.34
C SER A 137 11.69 -9.51 -8.15
N CYS A 138 10.51 -9.15 -7.59
CA CYS A 138 9.87 -9.93 -6.53
C CYS A 138 9.51 -11.35 -6.96
N ILE A 139 9.06 -11.56 -8.20
CA ILE A 139 8.73 -12.87 -8.74
C ILE A 139 10.01 -13.72 -8.82
N PHE A 140 11.11 -13.18 -9.37
CA PHE A 140 12.39 -13.89 -9.44
C PHE A 140 13.00 -14.16 -8.07
N ASN A 141 12.92 -13.23 -7.11
CA ASN A 141 13.38 -13.46 -5.74
C ASN A 141 12.60 -14.58 -5.05
N HIS A 142 11.30 -14.69 -5.32
CA HIS A 142 10.49 -15.79 -4.82
C HIS A 142 10.95 -17.14 -5.43
N ALA A 143 11.26 -17.14 -6.73
CA ALA A 143 11.81 -18.30 -7.41
C ALA A 143 13.16 -18.73 -6.83
N ILE A 144 14.04 -17.80 -6.52
CA ILE A 144 15.34 -18.08 -5.87
C ILE A 144 15.10 -18.69 -4.49
N LYS A 145 14.24 -18.05 -3.68
CA LYS A 145 14.07 -18.44 -2.28
C LYS A 145 13.43 -19.81 -2.10
N TYR A 146 12.50 -20.18 -3.00
CA TYR A 146 11.64 -21.35 -2.76
C TYR A 146 11.69 -22.41 -3.87
N TYR A 147 12.21 -22.07 -5.07
CA TYR A 147 12.12 -22.94 -6.25
C TYR A 147 13.47 -23.18 -6.93
N GLY A 148 14.58 -22.75 -6.32
CA GLY A 148 15.94 -23.10 -6.73
C GLY A 148 16.49 -22.34 -7.93
N LEU A 149 15.87 -21.24 -8.36
CA LEU A 149 16.48 -20.34 -9.33
C LEU A 149 17.77 -19.75 -8.74
N GLN A 150 18.86 -19.70 -9.52
CA GLN A 150 20.17 -19.31 -8.99
C GLN A 150 20.38 -17.80 -8.98
N ILE A 151 19.85 -17.07 -9.94
CA ILE A 151 20.12 -15.65 -10.15
C ILE A 151 18.83 -14.93 -10.47
N ASN A 152 18.67 -13.72 -9.94
CA ASN A 152 17.59 -12.81 -10.33
C ASN A 152 18.02 -11.97 -11.55
N PRO A 153 17.51 -12.26 -12.75
CA PRO A 153 17.87 -11.50 -13.95
C PRO A 153 17.40 -10.05 -13.90
N ALA A 154 16.30 -9.77 -13.20
CA ALA A 154 15.80 -8.41 -13.04
C ALA A 154 16.71 -7.58 -12.11
N ALA A 155 17.22 -8.17 -11.02
CA ALA A 155 18.19 -7.50 -10.17
C ALA A 155 19.50 -7.21 -10.91
N LYS A 156 19.96 -8.17 -11.76
CA LYS A 156 21.16 -8.01 -12.58
C LYS A 156 21.01 -6.93 -13.66
N ALA A 157 19.81 -6.79 -14.25
CA ALA A 157 19.51 -5.76 -15.25
C ALA A 157 19.47 -4.34 -14.65
N GLY A 158 19.23 -4.21 -13.33
CA GLY A 158 19.01 -2.95 -12.67
C GLY A 158 17.59 -2.39 -12.86
N ASN A 159 17.19 -1.45 -12.00
CA ASN A 159 15.85 -0.88 -12.06
C ASN A 159 15.71 0.11 -13.24
N MET A 160 14.56 0.12 -13.89
CA MET A 160 14.28 1.02 -15.03
C MET A 160 13.74 2.39 -14.64
N GLY A 161 13.43 2.59 -13.36
CA GLY A 161 12.92 3.84 -12.82
C GLY A 161 13.69 4.29 -11.59
N SER A 162 13.45 5.51 -11.17
CA SER A 162 14.05 6.11 -9.98
C SER A 162 12.98 6.75 -9.11
N GLU A 163 13.23 6.84 -7.81
CA GLU A 163 12.46 7.76 -6.97
C GLU A 163 12.93 9.18 -7.26
N GLN A 164 12.00 10.01 -7.67
CA GLN A 164 12.23 11.45 -7.69
C GLN A 164 11.53 12.05 -6.48
N PRO A 165 12.26 12.79 -5.62
CA PRO A 165 11.62 13.53 -4.55
C PRO A 165 10.67 14.53 -5.20
N LYS A 166 9.36 14.33 -4.98
CA LYS A 166 8.36 15.32 -5.36
C LYS A 166 8.28 16.36 -4.25
N GLU A 167 8.24 17.61 -4.66
CA GLU A 167 7.93 18.69 -3.74
C GLU A 167 6.61 18.37 -3.01
N MET A 168 6.61 18.49 -1.69
CA MET A 168 5.43 18.30 -0.88
C MET A 168 4.60 19.57 -0.95
N LEU A 169 3.50 19.50 -1.69
CA LEU A 169 2.53 20.59 -1.72
C LEU A 169 1.76 20.62 -0.41
N PHE A 170 1.52 21.82 0.09
CA PHE A 170 0.65 22.06 1.23
C PHE A 170 0.03 23.46 1.15
N TRP A 171 -1.03 23.68 1.90
CA TRP A 171 -1.64 24.97 2.10
C TRP A 171 -1.18 25.58 3.42
N THR A 172 -1.02 26.91 3.43
CA THR A 172 -0.99 27.66 4.66
C THR A 172 -2.38 27.67 5.32
N LYS A 173 -2.46 28.12 6.57
CA LYS A 173 -3.75 28.27 7.25
C LYS A 173 -4.68 29.22 6.49
N GLU A 174 -4.15 30.31 5.96
CA GLU A 174 -4.91 31.33 5.23
C GLU A 174 -5.44 30.77 3.89
N GLU A 175 -4.63 29.99 3.18
CA GLU A 175 -5.06 29.28 1.95
C GLU A 175 -6.19 28.29 2.27
N TYR A 176 -6.07 27.53 3.38
CA TYR A 176 -7.09 26.59 3.79
C TYR A 176 -8.40 27.30 4.16
N LEU A 177 -8.34 28.39 4.93
CA LEU A 177 -9.53 29.15 5.32
C LEU A 177 -10.28 29.73 4.12
N LYS A 178 -9.56 30.23 3.10
CA LYS A 178 -10.18 30.67 1.84
C LYS A 178 -10.86 29.52 1.09
N PHE A 179 -10.23 28.34 1.10
CA PHE A 179 -10.81 27.16 0.46
C PHE A 179 -12.09 26.71 1.16
N ILE A 180 -12.07 26.58 2.48
CA ILE A 180 -13.19 26.03 3.23
C ILE A 180 -14.41 26.97 3.23
N ASP A 181 -14.18 28.27 3.22
CA ASP A 181 -15.24 29.28 3.08
C ASP A 181 -16.01 29.08 1.75
N ALA A 182 -15.32 28.80 0.67
CA ALA A 182 -15.94 28.48 -0.62
C ALA A 182 -16.67 27.12 -0.66
N MET A 183 -16.61 26.33 0.41
CA MET A 183 -17.27 25.02 0.51
C MET A 183 -18.52 25.01 1.38
N MET A 184 -18.90 26.13 1.99
CA MET A 184 -20.02 26.24 2.95
C MET A 184 -21.35 25.72 2.38
N ASP A 185 -21.62 25.91 1.09
CA ASP A 185 -22.83 25.42 0.41
C ASP A 185 -22.83 23.91 0.15
N LYS A 186 -21.80 23.18 0.57
CA LYS A 186 -21.63 21.73 0.38
C LYS A 186 -21.35 21.04 1.72
N PRO A 187 -22.33 20.95 2.62
CA PRO A 187 -22.10 20.57 4.02
C PRO A 187 -21.28 19.30 4.20
N MET A 188 -21.62 18.21 3.51
CA MET A 188 -20.88 16.95 3.63
C MET A 188 -19.40 17.06 3.23
N LEU A 189 -19.07 17.85 2.21
CA LEU A 189 -17.69 18.09 1.79
C LEU A 189 -16.99 19.07 2.73
N TYR A 190 -17.68 20.09 3.20
CA TYR A 190 -17.18 21.04 4.18
C TYR A 190 -16.67 20.30 5.43
N TYR A 191 -17.53 19.56 6.11
CA TYR A 191 -17.15 18.83 7.31
C TYR A 191 -16.09 17.73 7.05
N ALA A 192 -16.12 17.11 5.87
CA ALA A 192 -15.09 16.15 5.49
C ALA A 192 -13.71 16.82 5.36
N PHE A 193 -13.62 18.03 4.79
CA PHE A 193 -12.37 18.77 4.70
C PHE A 193 -11.92 19.34 6.05
N GLU A 194 -12.85 19.79 6.91
CA GLU A 194 -12.56 20.23 8.28
C GLU A 194 -11.87 19.12 9.08
N ILE A 195 -12.43 17.92 9.10
CA ILE A 195 -11.81 16.76 9.76
C ILE A 195 -10.44 16.42 9.15
N LEU A 196 -10.30 16.43 7.83
CA LEU A 196 -9.04 16.11 7.16
C LEU A 196 -7.93 17.10 7.51
N TYR A 197 -8.25 18.40 7.53
CA TYR A 197 -7.27 19.45 7.79
C TYR A 197 -6.93 19.53 9.29
N TRP A 198 -7.92 19.66 10.16
CA TRP A 198 -7.68 19.92 11.59
C TRP A 198 -7.27 18.67 12.39
N CYS A 199 -7.58 17.48 11.93
CA CYS A 199 -7.09 16.23 12.53
C CYS A 199 -5.90 15.63 11.82
N GLY A 200 -5.58 16.04 10.59
CA GLY A 200 -4.46 15.51 9.80
C GLY A 200 -4.57 14.02 9.51
N ILE A 201 -5.77 13.44 9.49
CA ILE A 201 -6.01 12.03 9.25
C ILE A 201 -5.92 11.68 7.74
N ARG A 202 -5.76 10.40 7.43
CA ARG A 202 -5.72 9.95 6.04
C ARG A 202 -7.13 9.93 5.43
N GLU A 203 -7.23 10.19 4.13
CA GLU A 203 -8.50 10.15 3.38
C GLU A 203 -9.31 8.88 3.66
N GLY A 204 -8.67 7.70 3.61
CA GLY A 204 -9.35 6.44 3.89
C GLY A 204 -9.77 6.27 5.36
N GLU A 205 -9.07 6.88 6.30
CA GLU A 205 -9.44 6.91 7.73
C GLU A 205 -10.69 7.78 7.89
N MET A 206 -10.73 8.98 7.30
CA MET A 206 -11.88 9.88 7.32
C MET A 206 -13.11 9.23 6.70
N LEU A 207 -13.00 8.62 5.53
CA LEU A 207 -14.09 7.93 4.85
C LEU A 207 -14.65 6.73 5.62
N ALA A 208 -13.92 6.21 6.61
CA ALA A 208 -14.35 5.09 7.45
C ALA A 208 -14.99 5.53 8.76
N LEU A 209 -15.00 6.82 9.08
CA LEU A 209 -15.53 7.32 10.36
C LEU A 209 -17.01 7.03 10.53
N THR A 210 -17.37 6.65 11.75
CA THR A 210 -18.74 6.39 12.21
C THR A 210 -19.01 7.19 13.48
N PRO A 211 -20.26 7.38 13.91
CA PRO A 211 -20.58 8.06 15.18
C PRO A 211 -19.83 7.48 16.38
N ALA A 212 -19.66 6.16 16.43
CA ALA A 212 -18.97 5.47 17.53
C ALA A 212 -17.47 5.81 17.64
N ASP A 213 -16.88 6.53 16.68
CA ASP A 213 -15.49 6.96 16.74
C ASP A 213 -15.30 8.30 17.46
N PHE A 214 -16.39 9.04 17.73
CA PHE A 214 -16.40 10.35 18.38
C PHE A 214 -16.79 10.23 19.85
N ASP A 215 -15.98 10.80 20.72
CA ASP A 215 -16.29 11.03 22.13
C ASP A 215 -16.27 12.55 22.35
N PHE A 216 -17.46 13.17 22.31
CA PHE A 216 -17.59 14.62 22.43
C PHE A 216 -17.39 15.13 23.85
N GLU A 217 -17.60 14.30 24.88
CA GLU A 217 -17.31 14.65 26.27
C GLU A 217 -15.81 14.79 26.49
N LYS A 218 -15.04 13.80 25.99
CA LYS A 218 -13.57 13.82 26.04
C LYS A 218 -12.92 14.60 24.89
N LYS A 219 -13.73 15.07 23.94
CA LYS A 219 -13.29 15.75 22.71
C LYS A 219 -12.25 14.92 21.93
N THR A 220 -12.50 13.63 21.78
CA THR A 220 -11.56 12.72 21.10
C THR A 220 -12.17 12.04 19.90
N LEU A 221 -11.30 11.77 18.92
CA LEU A 221 -11.59 11.01 17.71
C LEU A 221 -10.72 9.76 17.65
N ARG A 222 -11.35 8.59 17.57
CA ARG A 222 -10.66 7.30 17.47
C ARG A 222 -10.45 6.90 16.01
N ILE A 223 -9.23 6.64 15.64
CA ILE A 223 -8.83 6.18 14.30
C ILE A 223 -8.38 4.73 14.39
N ASN A 224 -9.21 3.79 13.97
CA ASN A 224 -8.97 2.36 14.06
C ASN A 224 -9.34 1.57 12.78
N LYS A 225 -9.80 2.26 11.74
CA LYS A 225 -10.27 1.66 10.49
C LYS A 225 -9.98 2.56 9.29
N SER A 226 -10.03 1.98 8.10
CA SER A 226 -9.82 2.69 6.84
C SER A 226 -10.71 2.12 5.76
N TYR A 227 -11.39 2.98 5.03
CA TYR A 227 -12.27 2.64 3.92
C TYR A 227 -11.52 2.63 2.59
N GLN A 228 -11.88 1.66 1.75
CA GLN A 228 -11.45 1.56 0.36
C GLN A 228 -12.62 1.02 -0.47
N ARG A 229 -12.71 1.45 -1.73
CA ARG A 229 -13.61 0.82 -2.69
C ARG A 229 -12.79 -0.03 -3.65
N LEU A 230 -12.98 -1.33 -3.59
CA LEU A 230 -12.22 -2.32 -4.37
C LEU A 230 -13.17 -3.12 -5.27
N GLN A 231 -12.94 -3.09 -6.57
CA GLN A 231 -13.76 -3.81 -7.56
C GLN A 231 -15.26 -3.52 -7.41
N GLY A 232 -15.62 -2.27 -7.12
CA GLY A 232 -17.01 -1.84 -6.94
C GLY A 232 -17.59 -2.06 -5.54
N ASN A 233 -16.89 -2.80 -4.66
CA ASN A 233 -17.34 -3.10 -3.31
C ASN A 233 -16.69 -2.18 -2.27
N ASP A 234 -17.45 -1.78 -1.28
CA ASP A 234 -16.98 -1.03 -0.13
C ASP A 234 -16.30 -1.98 0.86
N VAL A 235 -15.05 -1.68 1.20
CA VAL A 235 -14.23 -2.51 2.09
C VAL A 235 -13.67 -1.67 3.21
N ILE A 236 -14.03 -1.98 4.45
CA ILE A 236 -13.44 -1.40 5.64
C ILE A 236 -12.37 -2.37 6.16
N THR A 237 -11.16 -1.86 6.34
CA THR A 237 -10.00 -2.62 6.81
C THR A 237 -9.43 -2.02 8.08
N THR A 238 -8.73 -2.85 8.86
CA THR A 238 -7.88 -2.33 9.94
C THR A 238 -6.74 -1.47 9.39
N PRO A 239 -6.21 -0.51 10.14
CA PRO A 239 -5.08 0.30 9.74
C PRO A 239 -3.87 -0.55 9.33
N LYS A 240 -2.97 0.07 8.55
CA LYS A 240 -1.79 -0.61 7.99
C LYS A 240 -0.78 -1.02 9.06
N THR A 241 -0.64 -0.21 10.10
CA THR A 241 0.34 -0.38 11.18
C THR A 241 -0.33 -0.17 12.55
N LYS A 242 0.30 -0.71 13.61
CA LYS A 242 -0.18 -0.52 14.99
C LYS A 242 -0.27 0.95 15.38
N LYS A 243 0.69 1.80 14.97
CA LYS A 243 0.69 3.25 15.23
C LYS A 243 -0.41 4.03 14.51
N SER A 244 -0.98 3.45 13.46
CA SER A 244 -2.13 4.06 12.80
C SER A 244 -3.42 3.92 13.62
N ASN A 245 -3.49 2.98 14.58
CA ASN A 245 -4.55 2.90 15.58
C ASN A 245 -4.21 3.89 16.70
N ARG A 246 -4.98 4.99 16.78
CA ARG A 246 -4.70 6.10 17.68
C ARG A 246 -5.98 6.86 18.06
N VAL A 247 -5.89 7.61 19.13
CA VAL A 247 -6.90 8.59 19.54
C VAL A 247 -6.32 10.00 19.35
N ILE A 248 -7.08 10.87 18.73
CA ILE A 248 -6.70 12.26 18.45
C ILE A 248 -7.57 13.18 19.31
N GLN A 249 -6.97 14.12 20.05
CA GLN A 249 -7.68 15.20 20.70
C GLN A 249 -8.15 16.19 19.65
N MET A 250 -9.47 16.46 19.59
CA MET A 250 -10.08 17.44 18.70
C MET A 250 -10.08 18.82 19.34
N PRO A 251 -9.91 19.89 18.54
CA PRO A 251 -10.20 21.25 19.00
C PRO A 251 -11.68 21.42 19.32
N ASP A 252 -12.00 22.34 20.24
CA ASP A 252 -13.39 22.59 20.71
C ASP A 252 -14.31 22.98 19.56
N PHE A 253 -13.89 23.92 18.73
CA PHE A 253 -14.68 24.36 17.58
C PHE A 253 -15.02 23.20 16.61
N LEU A 254 -14.10 22.28 16.41
CA LEU A 254 -14.34 21.13 15.54
C LEU A 254 -15.31 20.12 16.17
N CYS A 255 -15.32 20.02 17.51
CA CYS A 255 -16.31 19.21 18.21
C CYS A 255 -17.72 19.81 18.02
N ASP A 256 -17.86 21.13 18.18
CA ASP A 256 -19.12 21.83 18.00
C ASP A 256 -19.63 21.70 16.55
N GLU A 257 -18.77 21.94 15.57
CA GLU A 257 -19.08 21.74 14.14
C GLU A 257 -19.52 20.32 13.83
N MET A 258 -18.81 19.31 14.35
CA MET A 258 -19.19 17.92 14.12
C MET A 258 -20.49 17.52 14.80
N GLN A 259 -20.81 18.08 15.98
CA GLN A 259 -22.12 17.89 16.61
C GLN A 259 -23.22 18.49 15.75
N ASP A 260 -23.02 19.69 15.18
CA ASP A 260 -23.96 20.30 14.27
C ASP A 260 -24.14 19.52 12.97
N TYR A 261 -23.06 18.97 12.45
CA TYR A 261 -23.15 18.06 11.31
C TYR A 261 -23.97 16.80 11.64
N PHE A 262 -23.77 16.20 12.81
CA PHE A 262 -24.53 15.01 13.21
C PHE A 262 -26.04 15.28 13.34
N LYS A 263 -26.44 16.48 13.78
CA LYS A 263 -27.86 16.91 13.82
C LYS A 263 -28.49 16.97 12.42
N GLN A 264 -27.67 17.18 11.36
CA GLN A 264 -28.15 17.26 9.99
C GLN A 264 -28.27 15.85 9.34
N LEU A 265 -27.67 14.81 9.95
CA LEU A 265 -27.71 13.45 9.43
C LEU A 265 -28.95 12.71 9.95
N TYR A 266 -29.84 12.33 9.04
CA TYR A 266 -31.04 11.58 9.39
C TYR A 266 -30.76 10.07 9.41
N GLY A 267 -31.32 9.35 10.42
CA GLY A 267 -31.22 7.88 10.48
C GLY A 267 -29.80 7.34 10.66
N LEU A 268 -28.93 8.09 11.35
CA LEU A 268 -27.52 7.73 11.53
C LEU A 268 -27.38 6.63 12.60
N GLU A 269 -27.08 5.40 12.13
CA GLU A 269 -26.78 4.27 13.01
C GLU A 269 -25.32 4.38 13.53
N PRO A 270 -25.01 3.81 14.73
CA PRO A 270 -23.67 3.90 15.32
C PRO A 270 -22.52 3.42 14.43
N ASP A 271 -22.79 2.46 13.54
CA ASP A 271 -21.82 1.85 12.64
C ASP A 271 -21.90 2.41 11.19
N SER A 272 -22.82 3.34 10.94
CA SER A 272 -22.96 3.97 9.63
C SER A 272 -21.82 4.96 9.37
N ARG A 273 -21.28 4.96 8.13
CA ARG A 273 -20.28 5.97 7.76
C ARG A 273 -20.90 7.36 7.74
N ILE A 274 -20.34 8.29 8.49
CA ILE A 274 -20.80 9.68 8.51
C ILE A 274 -20.51 10.44 7.21
N PHE A 275 -19.52 9.96 6.43
CA PHE A 275 -19.17 10.46 5.11
C PHE A 275 -19.34 9.37 4.07
N PRO A 276 -20.55 9.13 3.53
CA PRO A 276 -20.80 8.15 2.46
C PRO A 276 -20.27 8.65 1.11
N LEU A 277 -19.09 9.25 1.11
CA LEU A 277 -18.39 9.79 -0.04
C LEU A 277 -17.46 8.75 -0.65
N THR A 278 -17.10 8.99 -1.92
CA THR A 278 -15.99 8.28 -2.60
C THR A 278 -14.76 9.19 -2.72
N LYS A 279 -13.59 8.60 -2.94
CA LYS A 279 -12.37 9.37 -3.23
C LYS A 279 -12.54 10.28 -4.45
N HIS A 280 -13.28 9.83 -5.45
CA HIS A 280 -13.58 10.62 -6.64
C HIS A 280 -14.43 11.85 -6.30
N THR A 281 -15.43 11.70 -5.43
CA THR A 281 -16.27 12.82 -4.97
C THR A 281 -15.45 13.85 -4.20
N LEU A 282 -14.56 13.41 -3.31
CA LEU A 282 -13.63 14.29 -2.60
C LEU A 282 -12.71 15.05 -3.55
N LYS A 283 -12.13 14.34 -4.54
CA LYS A 283 -11.28 14.97 -5.54
C LYS A 283 -12.01 16.07 -6.33
N ARG A 284 -13.24 15.78 -6.78
CA ARG A 284 -14.07 16.79 -7.47
C ARG A 284 -14.43 17.96 -6.55
N GLY A 285 -14.70 17.68 -5.27
CA GLY A 285 -14.91 18.72 -4.25
C GLY A 285 -13.70 19.62 -4.09
N MET A 286 -12.50 19.04 -4.01
CA MET A 286 -11.24 19.78 -3.96
C MET A 286 -11.04 20.68 -5.19
N GLU A 287 -11.23 20.14 -6.38
CA GLU A 287 -11.10 20.88 -7.64
C GLU A 287 -12.13 22.04 -7.72
N PHE A 288 -13.37 21.80 -7.29
CA PHE A 288 -14.40 22.83 -7.22
C PHE A 288 -14.03 23.95 -6.23
N GLY A 289 -13.67 23.59 -4.99
CA GLY A 289 -13.33 24.58 -3.95
C GLY A 289 -12.09 25.39 -4.32
N CYS A 290 -11.07 24.76 -4.90
CA CYS A 290 -9.88 25.48 -5.41
C CYS A 290 -10.24 26.47 -6.51
N LYS A 291 -11.11 26.08 -7.44
CA LYS A 291 -11.57 26.97 -8.53
C LYS A 291 -12.37 28.16 -7.97
N ALA A 292 -13.23 27.92 -6.99
CA ALA A 292 -14.06 28.97 -6.39
C ALA A 292 -13.27 29.94 -5.51
N SER A 293 -12.29 29.42 -4.74
CA SER A 293 -11.46 30.23 -3.82
C SER A 293 -10.22 30.85 -4.45
N GLY A 294 -9.81 30.39 -5.65
CA GLY A 294 -8.56 30.78 -6.29
C GLY A 294 -7.30 30.20 -5.65
N VAL A 295 -7.43 29.26 -4.71
CA VAL A 295 -6.30 28.61 -4.05
C VAL A 295 -5.71 27.54 -4.96
N LYS A 296 -4.39 27.34 -4.91
CA LYS A 296 -3.69 26.30 -5.69
C LYS A 296 -4.26 24.91 -5.43
N VAL A 297 -4.40 24.08 -6.47
CA VAL A 297 -4.87 22.71 -6.33
C VAL A 297 -3.79 21.83 -5.70
N ILE A 298 -4.16 21.13 -4.63
CA ILE A 298 -3.34 20.10 -3.99
C ILE A 298 -4.10 18.77 -3.96
N ARG A 299 -3.42 17.68 -3.64
CA ARG A 299 -4.09 16.38 -3.48
C ARG A 299 -4.79 16.32 -2.11
N ILE A 300 -5.82 15.50 -1.98
CA ILE A 300 -6.49 15.28 -0.67
C ILE A 300 -5.49 14.90 0.43
N HIS A 301 -4.49 14.06 0.10
CA HIS A 301 -3.46 13.69 1.07
C HIS A 301 -2.56 14.86 1.52
N ASP A 302 -2.46 15.89 0.71
CA ASP A 302 -1.64 17.08 1.02
C ASP A 302 -2.29 17.98 2.09
N LEU A 303 -3.58 17.80 2.41
CA LEU A 303 -4.21 18.40 3.58
C LEU A 303 -3.55 17.92 4.88
N ARG A 304 -3.15 16.66 4.93
CA ARG A 304 -2.37 16.13 6.05
C ARG A 304 -0.95 16.73 6.08
N HIS A 305 -0.34 17.03 4.93
CA HIS A 305 0.91 17.77 4.85
C HIS A 305 0.71 19.21 5.38
N SER A 306 -0.40 19.84 5.04
CA SER A 306 -0.80 21.17 5.54
C SER A 306 -0.95 21.17 7.07
N HIS A 307 -1.63 20.15 7.63
CA HIS A 307 -1.75 19.98 9.08
C HIS A 307 -0.39 19.84 9.77
N VAL A 308 0.50 19.01 9.22
CA VAL A 308 1.86 18.83 9.76
C VAL A 308 2.63 20.14 9.69
N SER A 309 2.58 20.87 8.56
CA SER A 309 3.22 22.17 8.40
C SER A 309 2.69 23.20 9.41
N LEU A 310 1.38 23.23 9.64
CA LEU A 310 0.78 24.12 10.64
C LEU A 310 1.32 23.82 12.04
N LEU A 311 1.38 22.55 12.45
CA LEU A 311 1.88 22.17 13.77
C LEU A 311 3.37 22.47 13.94
N ILE A 312 4.17 22.35 12.87
CA ILE A 312 5.58 22.76 12.85
C ILE A 312 5.70 24.27 13.10
N ASN A 313 4.89 25.09 12.39
CA ASN A 313 4.88 26.54 12.56
C ASN A 313 4.42 26.95 13.97
N MET A 314 3.61 26.13 14.63
CA MET A 314 3.20 26.33 16.04
C MET A 314 4.29 25.88 17.04
N GLY A 315 5.43 25.34 16.57
CA GLY A 315 6.57 24.97 17.41
C GLY A 315 6.51 23.56 18.01
N TYR A 316 5.59 22.70 17.59
CA TYR A 316 5.51 21.34 18.11
C TYR A 316 6.64 20.45 17.58
N SER A 317 7.12 19.53 18.42
CA SER A 317 8.21 18.61 18.06
C SER A 317 7.76 17.58 17.01
N ALA A 318 8.72 17.12 16.19
CA ALA A 318 8.47 16.06 15.19
C ALA A 318 7.91 14.77 15.80
N VAL A 319 8.27 14.46 17.05
CA VAL A 319 7.75 13.28 17.78
C VAL A 319 6.29 13.47 18.14
N ALA A 320 5.90 14.63 18.69
CA ALA A 320 4.51 14.94 19.04
C ALA A 320 3.61 14.92 17.80
N ILE A 321 4.05 15.56 16.71
CA ILE A 321 3.37 15.58 15.42
C ILE A 321 3.23 14.16 14.87
N GLY A 322 4.32 13.38 14.85
CA GLY A 322 4.32 12.00 14.36
C GLY A 322 3.33 11.11 15.09
N ASN A 323 3.23 11.25 16.42
CA ASN A 323 2.25 10.52 17.25
C ASN A 323 0.81 10.92 16.89
N ARG A 324 0.52 12.22 16.78
CA ARG A 324 -0.81 12.73 16.43
C ARG A 324 -1.29 12.22 15.08
N VAL A 325 -0.46 12.33 14.07
CA VAL A 325 -0.84 11.90 12.72
C VAL A 325 -0.65 10.39 12.48
N GLY A 326 0.01 9.66 13.38
CA GLY A 326 0.26 8.21 13.26
C GLY A 326 1.30 7.89 12.18
N HIS A 327 2.45 8.56 12.23
CA HIS A 327 3.62 8.17 11.43
C HIS A 327 4.29 6.94 12.04
N GLU A 328 4.69 5.99 11.20
CA GLU A 328 5.33 4.75 11.64
C GLU A 328 6.71 5.00 12.24
N SER A 329 7.44 5.95 11.66
CA SER A 329 8.72 6.43 12.17
C SER A 329 8.76 7.97 12.19
N VAL A 330 9.57 8.53 13.07
CA VAL A 330 9.79 9.99 13.17
C VAL A 330 10.45 10.53 11.90
N GLU A 331 11.23 9.71 11.20
CA GLU A 331 11.87 10.03 9.92
C GLU A 331 10.87 10.52 8.87
N ILE A 332 9.63 9.99 8.89
CA ILE A 332 8.57 10.47 8.01
C ILE A 332 8.24 11.95 8.31
N THR A 333 8.24 12.34 9.59
CA THR A 333 8.05 13.74 9.99
C THR A 333 9.26 14.59 9.66
N TYR A 334 10.47 14.05 9.72
CA TYR A 334 11.68 14.78 9.32
C TYR A 334 11.78 15.08 7.82
N ARG A 335 10.95 14.50 6.97
CA ARG A 335 10.81 14.95 5.57
C ARG A 335 10.35 16.42 5.46
N TYR A 336 9.78 16.95 6.52
CA TYR A 336 9.40 18.36 6.68
C TYR A 336 10.47 19.18 7.39
N ALA A 337 11.71 18.66 7.55
CA ALA A 337 12.77 19.33 8.31
C ALA A 337 13.05 20.76 7.84
N HIS A 338 12.89 21.01 6.53
CA HIS A 338 13.06 22.33 5.93
C HIS A 338 11.99 23.35 6.36
N LEU A 339 10.87 22.90 6.95
CA LEU A 339 9.80 23.77 7.48
C LEU A 339 10.00 24.10 8.96
N PHE A 340 10.89 23.37 9.67
CA PHE A 340 11.18 23.70 11.06
C PHE A 340 11.99 25.02 11.13
N PRO A 341 11.60 25.95 12.02
CA PRO A 341 12.33 27.20 12.16
C PRO A 341 13.80 26.94 12.50
N THR A 342 14.69 27.76 11.93
CA THR A 342 16.09 27.74 12.30
C THR A 342 16.22 28.43 13.64
N VAL A 343 16.15 27.68 14.73
CA VAL A 343 16.21 28.18 16.12
C VAL A 343 17.66 28.46 16.59
N GLN A 344 18.64 28.48 15.68
CA GLN A 344 20.05 28.69 16.03
C GLN A 344 20.28 30.00 16.77
N LYS A 345 19.65 31.09 16.33
CA LYS A 345 19.75 32.38 16.99
C LYS A 345 19.08 32.36 18.37
N GLU A 346 17.88 31.80 18.46
CA GLU A 346 17.16 31.60 19.74
C GLU A 346 17.97 30.74 20.74
N MET A 347 18.61 29.68 20.26
CA MET A 347 19.48 28.83 21.09
C MET A 347 20.66 29.63 21.61
N ALA A 348 21.32 30.40 20.76
CA ALA A 348 22.44 31.25 21.19
C ALA A 348 21.99 32.30 22.18
N ASP A 349 20.86 32.97 21.95
CA ASP A 349 20.32 33.98 22.88
C ASP A 349 19.94 33.37 24.24
N LYS A 350 19.32 32.19 24.27
CA LYS A 350 19.00 31.45 25.51
C LYS A 350 20.29 31.01 26.26
N LEU A 351 21.30 30.52 25.55
CA LEU A 351 22.58 30.16 26.14
C LEU A 351 23.31 31.37 26.77
N ASN A 352 23.18 32.57 26.19
CA ASN A 352 23.68 33.79 26.77
C ASN A 352 22.99 34.11 28.10
N VAL A 353 21.67 33.93 28.20
CA VAL A 353 20.88 34.15 29.43
C VAL A 353 21.30 33.12 30.50
N GLU A 354 21.41 31.84 30.15
CA GLU A 354 21.83 30.78 31.09
C GLU A 354 23.22 31.00 31.66
N ARG A 355 24.15 31.59 30.89
CA ARG A 355 25.50 31.93 31.37
C ARG A 355 25.52 33.13 32.32
N SER A 356 24.50 33.98 32.23
CA SER A 356 24.42 35.23 33.04
C SER A 356 23.73 35.03 34.40
N ASN A 357 23.07 33.87 34.59
CA ASN A 357 22.53 33.40 35.87
C ASN A 357 23.52 32.47 36.58
#